data_7c531554e4d7994b61363ba710baa065
#
_entry.id   7c531554e4d7994b61363ba710baa065
#
_cell.length_a   1.000
_cell.length_b   1.000
_cell.length_c   1.000
_cell.angle_alpha   90.00
_cell.angle_beta   90.00
_cell.angle_gamma   90.00
#
_symmetry.space_group_name_H-M   'P 1'
#
loop_
_entity.id
_entity.type
_entity.pdbx_description
1 polymer ?
#
loop_
_entity_poly.entity_id
_entity_poly.type
_entity_poly.pdbx_seq_one_letter_code
_entity_poly.pdbx_strand_id
1 'polypeptide(L)'
;YTDIKIFDEAKLFCDWYVANNKKKKDIIKINSCLKKIIKSLIKKITSKKDTFVHRDFHISNIIPCKNSYGILDSQDAVIGNKAYDLASLIDDVRFQTSGKLKAKLLNYYIEINKNKINKVEFENDFYILSVLRNLKIIGIFTRLSLRDQKNHYLKLIPYAWKLIENRIQNNPVFRDLKFFLNKNFSTKLRKKYAN
;
A
#
# COMPACT_ATOMS: atom_id res chain seq x y z
N TYR A 1 2.22 -15.45 1.30
CA TYR A 1 1.53 -14.22 1.73
C TYR A 1 0.06 -14.35 1.42
N THR A 2 -0.72 -14.80 2.41
CA THR A 2 -2.12 -15.17 2.25
C THR A 2 -3.06 -13.96 2.21
N ASP A 3 -4.28 -14.15 1.70
CA ASP A 3 -5.34 -13.13 1.72
C ASP A 3 -5.68 -12.66 3.13
N ILE A 4 -5.65 -13.58 4.10
CA ILE A 4 -5.86 -13.27 5.52
C ILE A 4 -4.80 -12.30 6.00
N LYS A 5 -3.51 -12.56 5.69
CA LYS A 5 -2.41 -11.70 6.09
C LYS A 5 -2.47 -10.32 5.45
N ILE A 6 -2.78 -10.26 4.15
CA ILE A 6 -2.99 -8.99 3.43
C ILE A 6 -4.13 -8.18 4.07
N PHE A 7 -5.23 -8.87 4.42
CA PHE A 7 -6.37 -8.24 5.10
C PHE A 7 -5.98 -7.70 6.47
N ASP A 8 -5.30 -8.52 7.30
CA ASP A 8 -4.90 -8.11 8.66
C ASP A 8 -3.95 -6.91 8.65
N GLU A 9 -3.09 -6.84 7.66
CA GLU A 9 -2.21 -5.68 7.49
C GLU A 9 -2.98 -4.43 7.03
N ALA A 10 -3.82 -4.54 6.00
CA ALA A 10 -4.61 -3.40 5.53
C ALA A 10 -5.61 -2.90 6.60
N LYS A 11 -6.10 -3.80 7.47
CA LYS A 11 -6.98 -3.49 8.59
C LYS A 11 -6.34 -2.58 9.63
N LEU A 12 -5.01 -2.47 9.70
CA LEU A 12 -4.33 -1.53 10.60
C LEU A 12 -4.78 -0.08 10.37
N PHE A 13 -5.20 0.26 9.16
CA PHE A 13 -5.83 1.55 8.89
C PHE A 13 -7.11 1.76 9.72
N CYS A 14 -7.96 0.72 9.81
CA CYS A 14 -9.17 0.75 10.63
C CYS A 14 -8.83 0.88 12.13
N ASP A 15 -7.89 0.06 12.57
CA ASP A 15 -7.60 -0.12 13.99
C ASP A 15 -6.88 1.11 14.59
N TRP A 16 -6.12 1.84 13.77
CA TRP A 16 -5.31 2.97 14.25
C TRP A 16 -5.74 4.31 13.65
N TYR A 17 -5.76 4.43 12.31
CA TYR A 17 -6.03 5.74 11.70
C TYR A 17 -7.50 6.15 11.82
N VAL A 18 -8.43 5.23 11.56
CA VAL A 18 -9.87 5.50 11.73
C VAL A 18 -10.17 5.78 13.20
N ALA A 19 -9.67 4.93 14.11
CA ALA A 19 -9.89 5.07 15.55
C ALA A 19 -9.42 6.42 16.10
N ASN A 20 -8.28 6.93 15.60
CA ASN A 20 -7.71 8.21 16.05
C ASN A 20 -8.39 9.45 15.43
N ASN A 21 -9.05 9.32 14.28
CA ASN A 21 -9.54 10.47 13.51
C ASN A 21 -11.06 10.53 13.36
N LYS A 22 -11.80 9.59 13.97
CA LYS A 22 -13.27 9.52 13.90
C LYS A 22 -13.91 9.51 15.28
N LYS A 23 -15.15 10.01 15.35
CA LYS A 23 -15.95 9.96 16.59
C LYS A 23 -16.28 8.51 16.93
N LYS A 24 -16.25 8.15 18.22
CA LYS A 24 -16.50 6.77 18.69
C LYS A 24 -17.78 6.15 18.10
N LYS A 25 -18.88 6.91 18.01
CA LYS A 25 -20.15 6.46 17.43
C LYS A 25 -20.09 6.03 15.97
N ASP A 26 -19.13 6.56 15.19
CA ASP A 26 -19.03 6.31 13.75
C ASP A 26 -18.04 5.19 13.41
N ILE A 27 -17.10 4.89 14.33
CA ILE A 27 -15.99 3.96 14.09
C ILE A 27 -16.49 2.57 13.67
N ILE A 28 -17.49 2.03 14.37
CA ILE A 28 -18.00 0.67 14.10
C ILE A 28 -18.52 0.57 12.66
N LYS A 29 -19.35 1.56 12.24
CA LYS A 29 -19.94 1.60 10.89
C LYS A 29 -18.87 1.78 9.81
N ILE A 30 -17.95 2.73 10.03
CA ILE A 30 -16.85 3.02 9.10
C ILE A 30 -15.96 1.77 8.93
N ASN A 31 -15.55 1.15 10.03
CA ASN A 31 -14.70 -0.03 10.00
C ASN A 31 -15.39 -1.23 9.36
N SER A 32 -16.67 -1.49 9.66
CA SER A 32 -17.42 -2.57 9.03
C SER A 32 -17.49 -2.40 7.51
N CYS A 33 -17.80 -1.19 7.03
CA CYS A 33 -17.86 -0.90 5.61
C CYS A 33 -16.49 -1.05 4.93
N LEU A 34 -15.44 -0.45 5.51
CA LEU A 34 -14.10 -0.50 4.93
C LEU A 34 -13.53 -1.93 4.89
N LYS A 35 -13.74 -2.73 5.94
CA LYS A 35 -13.34 -4.14 5.96
C LYS A 35 -13.99 -4.95 4.85
N LYS A 36 -15.26 -4.70 4.53
CA LYS A 36 -15.95 -5.35 3.40
C LYS A 36 -15.31 -4.94 2.06
N ILE A 37 -15.01 -3.66 1.87
CA ILE A 37 -14.35 -3.15 0.66
C ILE A 37 -12.95 -3.77 0.50
N ILE A 38 -12.13 -3.80 1.57
CA ILE A 38 -10.80 -4.43 1.55
C ILE A 38 -10.90 -5.91 1.13
N LYS A 39 -11.82 -6.67 1.73
CA LYS A 39 -12.05 -8.07 1.36
C LYS A 39 -12.46 -8.24 -0.10
N SER A 40 -13.32 -7.34 -0.61
CA SER A 40 -13.74 -7.35 -2.02
C SER A 40 -12.56 -7.07 -2.96
N LEU A 41 -11.64 -6.16 -2.61
CA LEU A 41 -10.44 -5.88 -3.39
C LEU A 41 -9.47 -7.08 -3.39
N ILE A 42 -9.26 -7.71 -2.23
CA ILE A 42 -8.38 -8.88 -2.12
C ILE A 42 -8.88 -10.03 -3.01
N LYS A 43 -10.19 -10.25 -3.09
CA LYS A 43 -10.78 -11.27 -3.98
C LYS A 43 -10.55 -11.02 -5.47
N LYS A 44 -10.19 -9.79 -5.86
CA LYS A 44 -9.88 -9.42 -7.24
C LYS A 44 -8.39 -9.57 -7.59
N ILE A 45 -7.56 -10.02 -6.66
CA ILE A 45 -6.16 -10.40 -6.90
C ILE A 45 -6.16 -11.80 -7.51
N THR A 46 -5.65 -11.92 -8.72
CA THR A 46 -5.79 -13.13 -9.53
C THR A 46 -4.49 -13.88 -9.81
N SER A 47 -3.35 -13.20 -9.80
CA SER A 47 -2.06 -13.83 -10.08
C SER A 47 -1.65 -14.83 -8.99
N LYS A 48 -0.91 -15.86 -9.38
CA LYS A 48 -0.39 -16.89 -8.48
C LYS A 48 0.47 -16.27 -7.35
N LYS A 49 0.40 -16.89 -6.19
CA LYS A 49 1.19 -16.52 -4.99
C LYS A 49 2.33 -17.53 -4.82
N ASP A 50 3.26 -17.55 -5.76
CA ASP A 50 4.33 -18.53 -5.89
C ASP A 50 5.73 -17.92 -5.92
N THR A 51 5.84 -16.63 -5.63
CA THR A 51 7.08 -15.87 -5.73
C THR A 51 7.58 -15.49 -4.33
N PHE A 52 8.90 -15.46 -4.15
CA PHE A 52 9.52 -14.86 -2.97
C PHE A 52 9.10 -13.39 -2.85
N VAL A 53 8.58 -12.99 -1.71
CA VAL A 53 8.15 -11.65 -1.35
C VAL A 53 8.87 -11.22 -0.08
N HIS A 54 9.66 -10.18 -0.20
CA HIS A 54 10.46 -9.60 0.88
C HIS A 54 9.58 -8.87 1.91
N ARG A 55 8.44 -8.32 1.49
CA ARG A 55 7.45 -7.52 2.23
C ARG A 55 7.89 -6.09 2.55
N ASP A 56 9.15 -5.86 2.83
CA ASP A 56 9.72 -4.54 3.10
C ASP A 56 10.80 -4.15 2.06
N PHE A 57 10.48 -4.45 0.77
CA PHE A 57 11.33 -4.11 -0.36
C PHE A 57 11.16 -2.64 -0.72
N HIS A 58 11.93 -1.78 -0.05
CA HIS A 58 11.92 -0.34 -0.24
C HIS A 58 13.35 0.22 -0.22
N ILE A 59 13.50 1.48 -0.64
CA ILE A 59 14.80 2.10 -0.89
C ILE A 59 15.76 2.02 0.32
N SER A 60 15.24 2.14 1.55
CA SER A 60 16.08 2.12 2.76
C SER A 60 16.65 0.72 3.08
N ASN A 61 16.13 -0.35 2.47
CA ASN A 61 16.61 -1.72 2.63
C ASN A 61 17.46 -2.18 1.43
N ILE A 62 17.80 -1.26 0.52
CA ILE A 62 18.68 -1.53 -0.62
C ILE A 62 19.98 -0.78 -0.43
N ILE A 63 21.09 -1.51 -0.36
CA ILE A 63 22.42 -0.93 -0.15
C ILE A 63 23.23 -1.09 -1.44
N PRO A 64 23.81 0.00 -1.99
CA PRO A 64 24.74 -0.13 -3.09
C PRO A 64 26.02 -0.84 -2.62
N CYS A 65 26.43 -1.87 -3.36
CA CYS A 65 27.71 -2.57 -3.25
C CYS A 65 28.54 -2.31 -4.51
N LYS A 66 29.83 -2.61 -4.49
CA LYS A 66 30.79 -2.25 -5.56
C LYS A 66 30.28 -2.56 -6.98
N ASN A 67 29.67 -3.72 -7.23
CA ASN A 67 29.14 -4.14 -8.54
C ASN A 67 27.72 -4.74 -8.45
N SER A 68 26.99 -4.48 -7.35
CA SER A 68 25.69 -5.10 -7.09
C SER A 68 24.89 -4.27 -6.07
N TYR A 69 23.74 -4.79 -5.65
CA TYR A 69 22.96 -4.25 -4.55
C TYR A 69 22.75 -5.32 -3.50
N GLY A 70 22.98 -4.98 -2.23
CA GLY A 70 22.58 -5.78 -1.08
C GLY A 70 21.13 -5.48 -0.71
N ILE A 71 20.41 -6.50 -0.25
CA ILE A 71 19.05 -6.36 0.28
C ILE A 71 19.08 -6.76 1.73
N LEU A 72 18.62 -5.86 2.61
CA LEU A 72 18.54 -6.05 4.06
C LEU A 72 17.14 -6.43 4.49
N ASP A 73 17.03 -6.95 5.71
CA ASP A 73 15.78 -7.10 6.45
C ASP A 73 14.82 -8.13 5.83
N SER A 74 15.38 -9.26 5.35
CA SER A 74 14.64 -10.33 4.67
C SER A 74 14.02 -11.38 5.61
N GLN A 75 14.17 -11.26 6.94
CA GLN A 75 13.69 -12.26 7.90
C GLN A 75 12.18 -12.46 7.90
N ASP A 76 11.41 -11.46 7.46
CA ASP A 76 9.94 -11.53 7.34
C ASP A 76 9.46 -11.96 5.94
N ALA A 77 10.39 -12.41 5.08
CA ALA A 77 10.06 -12.83 3.74
C ALA A 77 9.13 -14.05 3.69
N VAL A 78 8.30 -14.11 2.69
CA VAL A 78 7.30 -15.16 2.50
C VAL A 78 7.11 -15.51 1.02
N ILE A 79 6.41 -16.59 0.71
CA ILE A 79 5.92 -16.85 -0.64
C ILE A 79 4.61 -16.11 -0.85
N GLY A 80 4.48 -15.36 -1.96
CA GLY A 80 3.33 -14.50 -2.21
C GLY A 80 3.19 -14.03 -3.66
N ASN A 81 2.43 -12.95 -3.84
CA ASN A 81 2.19 -12.35 -5.15
C ASN A 81 3.39 -11.48 -5.59
N LYS A 82 3.92 -11.75 -6.77
CA LYS A 82 5.09 -11.07 -7.36
C LYS A 82 4.96 -9.55 -7.52
N ALA A 83 3.74 -9.02 -7.55
CA ALA A 83 3.50 -7.58 -7.67
C ALA A 83 3.71 -6.82 -6.34
N TYR A 84 3.76 -7.51 -5.18
CA TYR A 84 3.80 -6.85 -3.88
C TYR A 84 5.08 -6.04 -3.67
N ASP A 85 6.24 -6.65 -3.90
CA ASP A 85 7.53 -5.98 -3.68
C ASP A 85 7.77 -4.86 -4.70
N LEU A 86 7.32 -5.07 -5.95
CA LEU A 86 7.37 -3.99 -6.93
C LEU A 86 6.51 -2.79 -6.52
N ALA A 87 5.29 -3.04 -5.98
CA ALA A 87 4.45 -1.99 -5.42
C ALA A 87 5.09 -1.31 -4.21
N SER A 88 5.79 -2.08 -3.37
CA SER A 88 6.54 -1.57 -2.22
C SER A 88 7.64 -0.60 -2.62
N LEU A 89 8.39 -0.92 -3.67
CA LEU A 89 9.48 -0.11 -4.19
C LEU A 89 8.98 1.13 -4.94
N ILE A 90 8.03 0.96 -5.87
CA ILE A 90 7.54 2.06 -6.72
C ILE A 90 6.75 3.08 -5.91
N ASP A 91 5.95 2.63 -4.94
CA ASP A 91 5.13 3.49 -4.09
C ASP A 91 5.70 3.59 -2.67
N ASP A 92 7.03 3.66 -2.55
CA ASP A 92 7.69 3.95 -1.27
C ASP A 92 7.33 5.36 -0.79
N VAL A 93 6.81 5.42 0.43
CA VAL A 93 6.38 6.69 1.06
C VAL A 93 7.55 7.54 1.57
N ARG A 94 8.73 6.94 1.72
CA ARG A 94 9.94 7.62 2.20
C ARG A 94 10.69 8.32 1.09
N PHE A 95 10.49 7.86 -0.17
CA PHE A 95 11.19 8.39 -1.33
C PHE A 95 10.20 8.80 -2.43
N GLN A 96 10.00 10.11 -2.56
CA GLN A 96 9.07 10.65 -3.56
C GLN A 96 9.66 10.56 -4.96
N THR A 97 9.00 9.83 -5.83
CA THR A 97 9.36 9.71 -7.24
C THR A 97 8.29 10.32 -8.16
N SER A 98 8.71 10.76 -9.35
CA SER A 98 7.78 11.29 -10.34
C SER A 98 6.85 10.19 -10.88
N GLY A 99 5.64 10.56 -11.29
CA GLY A 99 4.71 9.63 -11.95
C GLY A 99 5.30 9.00 -13.22
N LYS A 100 6.12 9.76 -13.97
CA LYS A 100 6.84 9.27 -15.15
C LYS A 100 7.81 8.15 -14.81
N LEU A 101 8.60 8.29 -13.73
CA LEU A 101 9.52 7.25 -13.29
C LEU A 101 8.78 6.01 -12.80
N LYS A 102 7.70 6.19 -12.03
CA LYS A 102 6.85 5.07 -11.57
C LYS A 102 6.29 4.25 -12.73
N ALA A 103 5.76 4.93 -13.76
CA ALA A 103 5.25 4.27 -14.96
C ALA A 103 6.37 3.55 -15.74
N LYS A 104 7.55 4.19 -15.87
CA LYS A 104 8.71 3.58 -16.53
C LYS A 104 9.15 2.29 -15.82
N LEU A 105 9.23 2.29 -14.50
CA LEU A 105 9.65 1.12 -13.71
C LEU A 105 8.62 -0.03 -13.83
N LEU A 106 7.32 0.27 -13.74
CA LEU A 106 6.28 -0.73 -13.91
C LEU A 106 6.33 -1.36 -15.30
N ASN A 107 6.38 -0.53 -16.36
CA ASN A 107 6.44 -0.99 -17.73
C ASN A 107 7.72 -1.81 -18.01
N TYR A 108 8.84 -1.39 -17.48
CA TYR A 108 10.11 -2.13 -17.59
C TYR A 108 10.00 -3.52 -16.96
N TYR A 109 9.46 -3.61 -15.74
CA TYR A 109 9.25 -4.91 -15.08
C TYR A 109 8.33 -5.83 -15.90
N ILE A 110 7.23 -5.29 -16.43
CA ILE A 110 6.30 -6.04 -17.25
C ILE A 110 7.00 -6.56 -18.52
N GLU A 111 7.77 -5.70 -19.19
CA GLU A 111 8.46 -6.07 -20.45
C GLU A 111 9.49 -7.19 -20.25
N ILE A 112 10.34 -7.09 -19.23
CA ILE A 112 11.35 -8.14 -18.97
C ILE A 112 10.74 -9.47 -18.49
N ASN A 113 9.48 -9.45 -18.05
CA ASN A 113 8.75 -10.63 -17.58
C ASN A 113 7.60 -11.05 -18.50
N LYS A 114 7.46 -10.49 -19.70
CA LYS A 114 6.30 -10.68 -20.59
C LYS A 114 5.93 -12.14 -20.88
N ASN A 115 6.91 -13.02 -20.89
CA ASN A 115 6.72 -14.46 -21.12
C ASN A 115 6.30 -15.23 -19.85
N LYS A 116 6.31 -14.59 -18.68
CA LYS A 116 6.05 -15.22 -17.37
C LYS A 116 4.83 -14.65 -16.66
N ILE A 117 4.30 -13.52 -17.13
CA ILE A 117 3.17 -12.82 -16.49
C ILE A 117 2.10 -12.46 -17.52
N ASN A 118 0.83 -12.52 -17.11
CA ASN A 118 -0.25 -11.85 -17.82
C ASN A 118 -0.23 -10.37 -17.42
N LYS A 119 -0.03 -9.47 -18.39
CA LYS A 119 0.09 -8.03 -18.14
C LYS A 119 -1.13 -7.46 -17.41
N VAL A 120 -2.35 -7.79 -17.88
CA VAL A 120 -3.59 -7.23 -17.33
C VAL A 120 -3.81 -7.67 -15.88
N GLU A 121 -3.61 -8.94 -15.60
CA GLU A 121 -3.72 -9.48 -14.23
C GLU A 121 -2.64 -8.88 -13.32
N PHE A 122 -1.42 -8.79 -13.81
CA PHE A 122 -0.30 -8.24 -13.03
C PHE A 122 -0.51 -6.76 -12.69
N GLU A 123 -0.94 -5.93 -13.65
CA GLU A 123 -1.25 -4.52 -13.41
C GLU A 123 -2.41 -4.36 -12.41
N ASN A 124 -3.47 -5.16 -12.54
CA ASN A 124 -4.56 -5.17 -11.58
C ASN A 124 -4.08 -5.48 -10.15
N ASP A 125 -3.30 -6.55 -10.00
CA ASP A 125 -2.77 -6.95 -8.72
C ASP A 125 -1.81 -5.91 -8.13
N PHE A 126 -0.94 -5.34 -8.97
CA PHE A 126 -0.04 -4.26 -8.59
C PHE A 126 -0.79 -3.05 -8.01
N TYR A 127 -1.86 -2.60 -8.69
CA TYR A 127 -2.64 -1.47 -8.21
C TYR A 127 -3.37 -1.78 -6.92
N ILE A 128 -3.99 -2.96 -6.80
CA ILE A 128 -4.69 -3.36 -5.57
C ILE A 128 -3.69 -3.46 -4.41
N LEU A 129 -2.58 -4.16 -4.59
CA LEU A 129 -1.58 -4.35 -3.54
C LEU A 129 -0.92 -3.04 -3.13
N SER A 130 -0.65 -2.12 -4.08
CA SER A 130 -0.15 -0.77 -3.78
C SER A 130 -1.12 -0.01 -2.86
N VAL A 131 -2.41 -0.01 -3.17
CA VAL A 131 -3.43 0.68 -2.35
C VAL A 131 -3.54 0.05 -0.96
N LEU A 132 -3.65 -1.28 -0.87
CA LEU A 132 -3.77 -1.99 0.41
C LEU A 132 -2.52 -1.78 1.28
N ARG A 133 -1.33 -1.81 0.66
CA ARG A 133 -0.07 -1.52 1.35
C ARG A 133 -0.02 -0.07 1.88
N ASN A 134 -0.47 0.91 1.12
CA ASN A 134 -0.49 2.30 1.60
C ASN A 134 -1.52 2.51 2.72
N LEU A 135 -2.66 1.81 2.71
CA LEU A 135 -3.57 1.77 3.87
C LEU A 135 -2.86 1.18 5.11
N LYS A 136 -2.17 0.03 4.97
CA LYS A 136 -1.33 -0.55 6.03
C LYS A 136 -0.36 0.48 6.59
N ILE A 137 0.39 1.18 5.72
CA ILE A 137 1.41 2.15 6.11
C ILE A 137 0.82 3.31 6.93
N ILE A 138 -0.30 3.88 6.50
CA ILE A 138 -1.00 4.93 7.26
C ILE A 138 -1.38 4.41 8.65
N GLY A 139 -1.90 3.18 8.74
CA GLY A 139 -2.21 2.54 10.02
C GLY A 139 -0.98 2.35 10.90
N ILE A 140 0.12 1.83 10.34
CA ILE A 140 1.39 1.62 11.06
C ILE A 140 1.96 2.95 11.56
N PHE A 141 2.03 3.98 10.73
CA PHE A 141 2.59 5.27 11.12
C PHE A 141 1.77 5.95 12.23
N THR A 142 0.45 5.81 12.17
CA THR A 142 -0.42 6.26 13.26
C THR A 142 -0.15 5.47 14.54
N ARG A 143 0.00 4.14 14.46
CA ARG A 143 0.35 3.30 15.60
C ARG A 143 1.69 3.69 16.22
N LEU A 144 2.73 3.84 15.39
CA LEU A 144 4.07 4.22 15.82
C LEU A 144 4.07 5.57 16.57
N SER A 145 3.26 6.53 16.12
CA SER A 145 3.12 7.80 16.81
C SER A 145 2.39 7.66 18.15
N LEU A 146 1.25 6.96 18.17
CA LEU A 146 0.38 6.89 19.37
C LEU A 146 0.93 5.97 20.46
N ARG A 147 1.51 4.82 20.05
CA ARG A 147 2.01 3.79 20.98
C ARG A 147 3.47 3.99 21.33
N ASP A 148 4.30 4.29 20.31
CA ASP A 148 5.76 4.25 20.41
C ASP A 148 6.35 5.67 20.39
N GLN A 149 5.52 6.73 20.41
CA GLN A 149 5.89 8.16 20.41
C GLN A 149 6.81 8.59 19.24
N LYS A 150 6.83 7.81 18.15
CA LYS A 150 7.63 8.07 16.94
C LYS A 150 6.91 9.02 15.98
N ASN A 151 6.72 10.26 16.39
CA ASN A 151 5.88 11.26 15.69
C ASN A 151 6.41 11.67 14.32
N HIS A 152 7.70 11.49 14.04
CA HIS A 152 8.30 11.81 12.74
C HIS A 152 7.69 11.02 11.57
N TYR A 153 7.08 9.86 11.81
CA TYR A 153 6.37 9.11 10.77
C TYR A 153 5.08 9.77 10.30
N LEU A 154 4.45 10.62 11.12
CA LEU A 154 3.18 11.27 10.75
C LEU A 154 3.32 12.13 9.50
N LYS A 155 4.46 12.79 9.30
CA LYS A 155 4.73 13.63 8.12
C LYS A 155 4.75 12.86 6.79
N LEU A 156 4.83 11.52 6.82
CA LEU A 156 4.79 10.67 5.63
C LEU A 156 3.35 10.28 5.23
N ILE A 157 2.38 10.42 6.15
CA ILE A 157 0.97 10.06 5.91
C ILE A 157 0.35 10.83 4.73
N PRO A 158 0.55 12.14 4.57
CA PRO A 158 -0.01 12.87 3.42
C PRO A 158 0.47 12.32 2.07
N TYR A 159 1.72 11.90 1.98
CA TYR A 159 2.22 11.30 0.75
C TYR A 159 1.66 9.89 0.51
N ALA A 160 1.50 9.07 1.54
CA ALA A 160 0.79 7.79 1.43
C ALA A 160 -0.65 7.98 0.92
N TRP A 161 -1.37 9.00 1.39
CA TRP A 161 -2.68 9.36 0.86
C TRP A 161 -2.63 9.75 -0.62
N LYS A 162 -1.66 10.58 -1.03
CA LYS A 162 -1.46 10.95 -2.43
C LYS A 162 -1.22 9.74 -3.32
N LEU A 163 -0.45 8.75 -2.85
CA LEU A 163 -0.23 7.49 -3.58
C LEU A 163 -1.54 6.71 -3.76
N ILE A 164 -2.36 6.59 -2.71
CA ILE A 164 -3.69 5.97 -2.81
C ILE A 164 -4.55 6.74 -3.83
N GLU A 165 -4.66 8.06 -3.71
CA GLU A 165 -5.46 8.91 -4.59
C GLU A 165 -5.08 8.72 -6.07
N ASN A 166 -3.79 8.73 -6.37
CA ASN A 166 -3.28 8.53 -7.74
C ASN A 166 -3.69 7.16 -8.31
N ARG A 167 -3.70 6.11 -7.49
CA ARG A 167 -4.06 4.75 -7.95
C ARG A 167 -5.57 4.56 -8.13
N ILE A 168 -6.39 5.19 -7.29
CA ILE A 168 -7.85 5.00 -7.31
C ILE A 168 -8.57 5.98 -8.25
N GLN A 169 -7.91 7.04 -8.75
CA GLN A 169 -8.57 8.14 -9.43
C GLN A 169 -9.34 7.71 -10.67
N ASN A 170 -8.71 6.95 -11.56
CA ASN A 170 -9.25 6.56 -12.87
C ASN A 170 -9.36 5.04 -13.05
N ASN A 171 -9.27 4.26 -11.97
CA ASN A 171 -9.34 2.81 -12.04
C ASN A 171 -10.68 2.32 -11.48
N PRO A 172 -11.55 1.74 -12.31
CA PRO A 172 -12.91 1.32 -11.92
C PRO A 172 -12.92 0.23 -10.84
N VAL A 173 -11.85 -0.54 -10.68
CA VAL A 173 -11.74 -1.57 -9.64
C VAL A 173 -11.89 -0.98 -8.24
N PHE A 174 -11.55 0.31 -8.07
CA PHE A 174 -11.60 1.03 -6.80
C PHE A 174 -12.83 1.92 -6.61
N ARG A 175 -13.86 1.83 -7.46
CA ARG A 175 -15.03 2.72 -7.38
C ARG A 175 -15.60 2.83 -5.96
N ASP A 176 -15.82 1.69 -5.31
CA ASP A 176 -16.40 1.64 -3.97
C ASP A 176 -15.45 2.22 -2.91
N LEU A 177 -14.15 1.91 -3.01
CA LEU A 177 -13.14 2.47 -2.13
C LEU A 177 -13.01 3.99 -2.31
N LYS A 178 -12.99 4.49 -3.54
CA LYS A 178 -12.92 5.92 -3.86
C LYS A 178 -14.10 6.67 -3.25
N PHE A 179 -15.32 6.18 -3.48
CA PHE A 179 -16.53 6.76 -2.89
C PHE A 179 -16.45 6.78 -1.36
N PHE A 180 -16.10 5.64 -0.76
CA PHE A 180 -15.98 5.50 0.69
C PHE A 180 -14.94 6.46 1.29
N LEU A 181 -13.75 6.54 0.69
CA LEU A 181 -12.67 7.40 1.19
C LEU A 181 -13.04 8.89 1.07
N ASN A 182 -13.67 9.30 -0.03
CA ASN A 182 -14.08 10.69 -0.24
C ASN A 182 -15.20 11.11 0.74
N LYS A 183 -16.13 10.20 1.03
CA LYS A 183 -17.21 10.45 2.01
C LYS A 183 -16.68 10.58 3.43
N ASN A 184 -15.68 9.77 3.79
CA ASN A 184 -15.28 9.65 5.20
C ASN A 184 -14.01 10.42 5.55
N PHE A 185 -13.15 10.79 4.61
CA PHE A 185 -11.87 11.44 4.88
C PHE A 185 -11.71 12.67 4.00
N SER A 186 -11.94 13.86 4.58
CA SER A 186 -11.77 15.13 3.86
C SER A 186 -10.31 15.36 3.43
N THR A 187 -10.11 16.18 2.40
CA THR A 187 -8.77 16.58 1.94
C THR A 187 -7.94 17.20 3.08
N LYS A 188 -8.57 18.02 3.94
CA LYS A 188 -7.93 18.60 5.13
C LYS A 188 -7.39 17.51 6.05
N LEU A 189 -8.17 16.44 6.30
CA LEU A 189 -7.73 15.33 7.15
C LEU A 189 -6.59 14.53 6.52
N ARG A 190 -6.64 14.27 5.21
CA ARG A 190 -5.58 13.55 4.49
C ARG A 190 -4.25 14.30 4.50
N LYS A 191 -4.30 15.65 4.53
CA LYS A 191 -3.14 16.55 4.55
C LYS A 191 -2.76 17.04 5.96
N LYS A 192 -3.37 16.52 7.02
CA LYS A 192 -3.22 17.02 8.40
C LYS A 192 -1.76 17.18 8.86
N TYR A 193 -0.84 16.39 8.33
CA TYR A 193 0.57 16.36 8.74
C TYR A 193 1.50 16.79 7.59
N ALA A 194 1.02 17.62 6.67
CA ALA A 194 1.75 18.01 5.44
C ALA A 194 2.76 19.16 5.65
N ASN A 195 3.02 19.59 6.88
CA ASN A 195 3.99 20.66 7.20
C ASN A 195 5.33 20.10 7.65
#